data_d48ddc19e2bbd31ed046d19cc9dff427
#
_entry.id   d48ddc19e2bbd31ed046d19cc9dff427
#
_cell.length_a   1.000
_cell.length_b   1.000
_cell.length_c   1.000
_cell.angle_alpha   90.00
_cell.angle_beta   90.00
_cell.angle_gamma   90.00
#
_symmetry.space_group_name_H-M   'P 1'
#
loop_
_entity.id
_entity.type
_entity.pdbx_description
1 polymer ?
#
loop_
_entity_poly.entity_id
_entity_poly.type
_entity_poly.pdbx_seq_one_letter_code
_entity_poly.pdbx_strand_id
1 'polypeptide(L)'
;MAKRQVFFSFEYNKDSWRASQVRNMGKVDSNSTFSDNDWEEVKEKSDAKIKEWINDQLAKRSCLVVLVGSTTSSRKWVNYEIEKAYELNKGIVGIHVHKLKNQNGDQVSKGSNPFYNFLIGKNKERLSKYVTCFDSSYS
;
A
#
# COMPACT_ATOMS: atom_id res chain seq x y z
N MET A 1 3.42 0.68 25.49
CA MET A 1 3.20 -0.17 24.32
C MET A 1 3.67 0.53 23.05
N ALA A 2 4.47 -0.17 22.31
CA ALA A 2 5.01 0.42 21.09
C ALA A 2 3.91 0.53 20.03
N LYS A 3 3.89 1.63 19.33
CA LYS A 3 2.97 1.82 18.22
C LYS A 3 3.52 1.14 16.99
N ARG A 4 2.64 0.56 16.19
CA ARG A 4 3.06 -0.01 14.93
C ARG A 4 3.38 1.11 13.96
N GLN A 5 4.43 0.92 13.21
CA GLN A 5 4.81 1.85 12.17
C GLN A 5 4.39 1.28 10.84
N VAL A 6 3.66 2.07 10.09
CA VAL A 6 2.99 1.61 8.87
C VAL A 6 3.51 2.36 7.66
N PHE A 7 3.70 1.62 6.57
CA PHE A 7 3.98 2.21 5.27
C PHE A 7 2.72 2.04 4.41
N PHE A 8 2.17 3.14 3.94
CA PHE A 8 1.02 3.09 3.04
C PHE A 8 1.50 3.08 1.59
N SER A 9 1.06 2.09 0.84
CA SER A 9 1.39 1.93 -0.57
C SER A 9 0.13 2.14 -1.40
N PHE A 10 0.18 3.05 -2.37
CA PHE A 10 -0.99 3.32 -3.21
C PHE A 10 -0.54 3.99 -4.49
N GLU A 11 -1.46 4.12 -5.43
CA GLU A 11 -1.19 4.83 -6.67
C GLU A 11 -1.32 6.33 -6.40
N TYR A 12 -0.19 6.99 -6.24
CA TYR A 12 -0.14 8.35 -5.73
C TYR A 12 -1.00 9.34 -6.51
N ASN A 13 -0.88 9.32 -7.82
CA ASN A 13 -1.61 10.30 -8.64
C ASN A 13 -3.12 10.16 -8.58
N LYS A 14 -3.61 8.94 -8.46
CA LYS A 14 -5.06 8.71 -8.49
C LYS A 14 -5.67 8.64 -7.11
N ASP A 15 -4.95 8.14 -6.13
CA ASP A 15 -5.55 7.74 -4.87
C ASP A 15 -5.04 8.48 -3.65
N SER A 16 -4.24 9.54 -3.83
CA SER A 16 -3.70 10.26 -2.66
C SER A 16 -4.80 10.85 -1.78
N TRP A 17 -5.88 11.32 -2.37
CA TRP A 17 -7.00 11.86 -1.59
C TRP A 17 -7.69 10.75 -0.79
N ARG A 18 -7.85 9.58 -1.42
CA ARG A 18 -8.43 8.42 -0.73
C ARG A 18 -7.52 7.93 0.38
N ALA A 19 -6.21 7.95 0.15
CA ALA A 19 -5.24 7.58 1.16
C ALA A 19 -5.32 8.50 2.37
N SER A 20 -5.48 9.81 2.14
CA SER A 20 -5.68 10.77 3.23
C SER A 20 -6.87 10.41 4.09
N GLN A 21 -7.96 10.00 3.46
CA GLN A 21 -9.16 9.63 4.20
C GLN A 21 -8.89 8.43 5.11
N VAL A 22 -8.19 7.43 4.60
CA VAL A 22 -7.88 6.24 5.39
C VAL A 22 -7.00 6.61 6.58
N ARG A 23 -5.98 7.40 6.36
CA ARG A 23 -5.08 7.81 7.44
C ARG A 23 -5.84 8.58 8.51
N ASN A 24 -6.76 9.44 8.09
CA ASN A 24 -7.52 10.27 9.03
C ASN A 24 -8.57 9.47 9.78
N MET A 25 -9.12 8.44 9.18
CA MET A 25 -10.06 7.57 9.87
C MET A 25 -9.43 6.91 11.07
N GLY A 26 -8.19 6.54 10.89
CA GLY A 26 -7.51 5.80 11.93
C GLY A 26 -7.11 6.60 13.13
N LYS A 27 -7.14 7.86 13.19
CA LYS A 27 -6.81 8.63 13.95
C LYS A 27 -6.20 8.81 14.88
N VAL A 28 -5.94 9.04 15.36
CA VAL A 28 -5.25 9.08 15.43
C VAL A 28 -4.49 9.86 16.25
N ASP A 29 -3.85 9.46 16.87
CA ASP A 29 -2.86 9.79 17.64
C ASP A 29 -1.87 10.58 16.88
N SER A 30 -1.59 11.77 17.29
CA SER A 30 -0.65 12.64 16.61
C SER A 30 0.78 12.08 16.61
N ASN A 31 1.03 11.08 17.45
CA ASN A 31 2.34 10.44 17.51
C ASN A 31 2.42 9.19 16.66
N SER A 32 1.38 8.88 15.94
CA SER A 32 1.43 7.74 15.04
C SER A 32 2.50 7.97 13.99
N THR A 33 3.29 6.94 13.76
CA THR A 33 4.31 7.04 12.75
C THR A 33 3.88 6.24 11.55
N PHE A 34 3.79 6.90 10.44
CA PHE A 34 3.53 6.25 9.17
C PHE A 34 4.27 7.01 8.09
N SER A 35 4.51 6.35 7.02
CA SER A 35 5.01 6.99 5.83
C SER A 35 4.18 6.45 4.67
N ASP A 36 4.26 7.10 3.56
CA ASP A 36 3.59 6.62 2.37
C ASP A 36 4.58 6.73 1.23
N ASN A 37 4.13 6.33 0.07
CA ASN A 37 5.00 6.37 -1.09
C ASN A 37 5.02 7.75 -1.72
N ASP A 38 5.41 8.74 -0.93
CA ASP A 38 5.62 10.07 -1.44
C ASP A 38 6.94 10.16 -2.21
N TRP A 39 7.32 9.03 -2.80
CA TRP A 39 8.48 8.97 -3.65
C TRP A 39 8.31 9.84 -4.90
N GLU A 40 7.17 10.56 -4.97
CA GLU A 40 7.02 11.58 -5.99
C GLU A 40 8.24 12.49 -6.06
N GLU A 41 8.82 12.75 -4.90
CA GLU A 41 10.01 13.57 -4.84
C GLU A 41 11.23 12.86 -5.42
N VAL A 42 11.20 11.54 -5.54
CA VAL A 42 12.32 10.76 -6.04
C VAL A 42 12.02 10.06 -7.35
N LYS A 43 10.82 10.24 -7.88
CA LYS A 43 10.40 9.46 -9.05
C LYS A 43 11.21 9.76 -10.31
N GLU A 44 11.88 10.87 -10.35
CA GLU A 44 12.73 11.22 -11.48
C GLU A 44 14.13 10.64 -11.34
N LYS A 45 14.39 9.95 -10.25
CA LYS A 45 15.67 9.30 -10.04
C LYS A 45 15.63 7.93 -10.69
N SER A 46 16.81 7.31 -10.78
CA SER A 46 16.90 5.98 -11.37
C SER A 46 16.10 4.96 -10.55
N ASP A 47 15.78 3.83 -11.20
CA ASP A 47 15.10 2.74 -10.50
C ASP A 47 15.90 2.29 -9.28
N ALA A 48 17.22 2.26 -9.38
CA ALA A 48 18.07 1.85 -8.26
C ALA A 48 17.88 2.77 -7.06
N LYS A 49 17.77 4.07 -7.30
CA LYS A 49 17.57 5.03 -6.23
C LYS A 49 16.20 4.92 -5.60
N ILE A 50 15.18 4.69 -6.42
CA ILE A 50 13.83 4.51 -5.91
C ILE A 50 13.76 3.25 -5.04
N LYS A 51 14.37 2.16 -5.50
CA LYS A 51 14.40 0.92 -4.72
C LYS A 51 15.12 1.11 -3.39
N GLU A 52 16.22 1.84 -3.42
CA GLU A 52 16.97 2.11 -2.19
C GLU A 52 16.10 2.89 -1.20
N TRP A 53 15.37 3.90 -1.68
CA TRP A 53 14.49 4.68 -0.83
C TRP A 53 13.38 3.82 -0.22
N ILE A 54 12.75 2.99 -1.06
CA ILE A 54 11.68 2.09 -0.60
C ILE A 54 12.22 1.12 0.45
N ASN A 55 13.39 0.54 0.17
CA ASN A 55 13.98 -0.42 1.10
C ASN A 55 14.25 0.21 2.46
N ASP A 56 14.75 1.44 2.47
CA ASP A 56 15.02 2.16 3.70
C ASP A 56 13.75 2.43 4.49
N GLN A 57 12.69 2.83 3.78
CA GLN A 57 11.43 3.13 4.45
C GLN A 57 10.79 1.86 5.02
N LEU A 58 10.79 0.79 4.26
CA LEU A 58 10.22 -0.47 4.73
C LEU A 58 11.00 -1.06 5.91
N ALA A 59 12.32 -0.90 5.90
CA ALA A 59 13.13 -1.42 7.00
C ALA A 59 12.73 -0.81 8.33
N LYS A 60 12.25 0.42 8.32
CA LYS A 60 11.86 1.15 9.53
C LYS A 60 10.42 0.91 9.94
N ARG A 61 9.66 0.19 9.14
CA ARG A 61 8.23 -0.02 9.40
C ARG A 61 7.96 -1.47 9.73
N SER A 62 6.87 -1.72 10.41
CA SER A 62 6.48 -3.09 10.76
C SER A 62 5.41 -3.66 9.86
N CYS A 63 4.72 -2.82 9.11
CA CYS A 63 3.59 -3.27 8.29
C CYS A 63 3.46 -2.44 7.03
N LEU A 64 3.12 -3.12 5.93
CA LEU A 64 2.76 -2.49 4.67
C LEU A 64 1.25 -2.56 4.52
N VAL A 65 0.60 -1.42 4.32
CA VAL A 65 -0.83 -1.36 4.02
C VAL A 65 -0.98 -0.89 2.58
N VAL A 66 -1.54 -1.74 1.73
CA VAL A 66 -1.75 -1.41 0.33
C VAL A 66 -3.18 -0.91 0.15
N LEU A 67 -3.31 0.32 -0.34
CA LEU A 67 -4.62 0.92 -0.59
C LEU A 67 -4.95 0.71 -2.05
N VAL A 68 -5.93 -0.13 -2.33
CA VAL A 68 -6.19 -0.67 -3.65
C VAL A 68 -7.32 0.10 -4.34
N GLY A 69 -6.97 0.90 -5.33
CA GLY A 69 -7.92 1.57 -6.21
C GLY A 69 -8.10 0.77 -7.50
N SER A 70 -8.58 1.43 -8.54
CA SER A 70 -8.97 0.72 -9.76
C SER A 70 -7.81 0.10 -10.53
N THR A 71 -6.61 0.69 -10.45
CA THR A 71 -5.48 0.21 -11.24
C THR A 71 -4.23 -0.06 -10.41
N THR A 72 -4.36 -0.13 -9.10
CA THR A 72 -3.23 -0.28 -8.19
C THR A 72 -2.42 -1.55 -8.48
N SER A 73 -3.10 -2.65 -8.78
CA SER A 73 -2.44 -3.95 -8.96
C SER A 73 -1.48 -3.98 -10.14
N SER A 74 -1.58 -3.03 -11.06
CA SER A 74 -0.70 -2.99 -12.23
C SER A 74 0.49 -2.05 -12.03
N ARG A 75 0.59 -1.38 -10.90
CA ARG A 75 1.65 -0.39 -10.69
C ARG A 75 2.95 -1.05 -10.28
N LYS A 76 3.99 -0.71 -11.01
CA LYS A 76 5.32 -1.30 -10.82
C LYS A 76 5.82 -1.14 -9.38
N TRP A 77 5.73 0.06 -8.83
CA TRP A 77 6.32 0.32 -7.53
C TRP A 77 5.48 -0.23 -6.38
N VAL A 78 4.16 -0.27 -6.54
CA VAL A 78 3.32 -0.93 -5.56
C VAL A 78 3.69 -2.42 -5.48
N ASN A 79 3.86 -3.05 -6.64
CA ASN A 79 4.24 -4.46 -6.68
C ASN A 79 5.62 -4.69 -6.08
N TYR A 80 6.55 -3.78 -6.33
CA TYR A 80 7.88 -3.88 -5.71
C TYR A 80 7.78 -3.79 -4.18
N GLU A 81 6.96 -2.87 -3.68
CA GLU A 81 6.79 -2.69 -2.25
C GLU A 81 6.21 -3.95 -1.61
N ILE A 82 5.24 -4.58 -2.26
CA ILE A 82 4.66 -5.83 -1.75
C ILE A 82 5.71 -6.93 -1.69
N GLU A 83 6.46 -7.10 -2.76
CA GLU A 83 7.49 -8.12 -2.83
C GLU A 83 8.54 -7.91 -1.75
N LYS A 84 8.98 -6.66 -1.59
CA LYS A 84 10.02 -6.36 -0.61
C LYS A 84 9.53 -6.54 0.81
N ALA A 85 8.30 -6.13 1.09
CA ALA A 85 7.73 -6.33 2.42
C ALA A 85 7.65 -7.82 2.76
N TYR A 86 7.29 -8.63 1.79
CA TYR A 86 7.26 -10.07 2.00
C TYR A 86 8.66 -10.61 2.30
N GLU A 87 9.65 -10.19 1.54
CA GLU A 87 11.04 -10.62 1.74
C GLU A 87 11.56 -10.24 3.12
N LEU A 88 11.15 -9.08 3.62
CA LEU A 88 11.59 -8.57 4.91
C LEU A 88 10.72 -9.06 6.07
N ASN A 89 9.79 -9.95 5.79
CA ASN A 89 8.89 -10.52 6.80
C ASN A 89 8.05 -9.48 7.52
N LYS A 90 7.65 -8.42 6.79
CA LYS A 90 6.76 -7.40 7.35
C LYS A 90 5.33 -7.89 7.30
N GLY A 91 4.48 -7.35 8.18
CA GLY A 91 3.05 -7.57 8.05
C GLY A 91 2.55 -6.92 6.76
N ILE A 92 1.56 -7.52 6.13
CA ILE A 92 1.00 -7.00 4.88
C ILE A 92 -0.51 -7.12 4.95
N VAL A 93 -1.19 -6.04 4.56
CA VAL A 93 -2.65 -6.04 4.48
C VAL A 93 -3.06 -5.11 3.35
N GLY A 94 -4.21 -5.37 2.75
CA GLY A 94 -4.75 -4.52 1.71
C GLY A 94 -6.13 -4.01 2.09
N ILE A 95 -6.48 -2.86 1.56
CA ILE A 95 -7.80 -2.27 1.74
C ILE A 95 -8.24 -1.72 0.39
N HIS A 96 -9.37 -2.20 -0.11
CA HIS A 96 -9.96 -1.63 -1.31
C HIS A 96 -10.53 -0.26 -0.99
N VAL A 97 -10.10 0.75 -1.73
CA VAL A 97 -10.54 2.13 -1.47
C VAL A 97 -11.37 2.70 -2.60
N HIS A 98 -11.82 1.85 -3.53
CA HIS A 98 -12.55 2.31 -4.70
C HIS A 98 -13.86 3.01 -4.37
N LYS A 99 -14.47 2.71 -3.22
CA LYS A 99 -15.72 3.34 -2.82
C LYS A 99 -15.52 4.69 -2.15
N LEU A 100 -14.30 5.01 -1.76
CA LEU A 100 -14.02 6.33 -1.21
C LEU A 100 -13.96 7.34 -2.34
N LYS A 101 -14.44 8.54 -2.06
CA LYS A 101 -14.46 9.59 -3.07
C LYS A 101 -13.13 10.31 -3.12
N ASN A 102 -12.75 10.76 -4.33
CA ASN A 102 -11.57 11.60 -4.47
C ASN A 102 -11.94 13.06 -4.20
N GLN A 103 -11.01 13.98 -4.47
CA GLN A 103 -11.28 15.41 -4.21
C GLN A 103 -12.40 15.98 -5.06
N ASN A 104 -12.73 15.32 -6.16
CA ASN A 104 -13.83 15.72 -7.03
C ASN A 104 -15.15 15.04 -6.68
N GLY A 105 -15.14 14.21 -5.66
CA GLY A 105 -16.33 13.48 -5.26
C GLY A 105 -16.58 12.20 -6.04
N ASP A 106 -15.58 11.70 -6.76
CA ASP A 106 -15.74 10.54 -7.62
C ASP A 106 -15.27 9.25 -6.98
N GLN A 107 -16.01 8.18 -7.21
CA GLN A 107 -15.60 6.83 -6.90
C GLN A 107 -15.03 6.21 -8.18
N VAL A 108 -14.35 5.07 -8.04
CA VAL A 108 -13.82 4.35 -9.19
C VAL A 108 -14.26 2.89 -9.11
N SER A 109 -13.97 2.13 -10.16
CA SER A 109 -14.26 0.71 -10.18
C SER A 109 -13.34 -0.05 -9.26
N LYS A 110 -13.82 -1.15 -8.70
CA LYS A 110 -13.01 -2.00 -7.85
C LYS A 110 -11.87 -2.61 -8.67
N GLY A 111 -10.65 -2.45 -8.19
CA GLY A 111 -9.49 -3.02 -8.85
C GLY A 111 -9.21 -4.45 -8.42
N SER A 112 -8.32 -5.09 -9.14
CA SER A 112 -7.90 -6.46 -8.82
C SER A 112 -7.10 -6.48 -7.53
N ASN A 113 -7.14 -7.63 -6.85
CA ASN A 113 -6.36 -7.85 -5.64
C ASN A 113 -4.89 -8.01 -6.05
N PRO A 114 -4.01 -7.07 -5.64
CA PRO A 114 -2.61 -7.14 -6.06
C PRO A 114 -1.87 -8.35 -5.50
N PHE A 115 -2.34 -8.92 -4.41
CA PHE A 115 -1.67 -10.06 -3.80
C PHE A 115 -1.86 -11.34 -4.60
N TYR A 116 -2.86 -11.36 -5.47
CA TYR A 116 -3.09 -12.49 -6.35
C TYR A 116 -1.94 -12.69 -7.35
N ASN A 117 -1.19 -11.62 -7.64
CA ASN A 117 -0.13 -11.65 -8.63
C ASN A 117 1.14 -12.37 -8.18
N PHE A 118 1.25 -12.69 -6.91
CA PHE A 118 2.50 -13.24 -6.35
C PHE A 118 2.34 -14.70 -5.98
N LEU A 119 3.31 -15.50 -6.38
CA LEU A 119 3.38 -16.93 -6.01
C LEU A 119 4.48 -17.07 -4.97
N ILE A 120 4.18 -17.74 -3.87
CA ILE A 120 5.11 -17.87 -2.77
C ILE A 120 5.26 -19.32 -2.34
N GLY A 121 6.39 -19.62 -1.73
CA GLY A 121 6.66 -20.92 -1.15
C GLY A 121 6.94 -22.00 -2.18
N LYS A 122 7.21 -23.19 -1.69
CA LYS A 122 7.54 -24.33 -2.54
C LYS A 122 6.37 -24.75 -3.41
N ASN A 123 5.17 -24.59 -2.88
CA ASN A 123 3.97 -25.01 -3.60
C ASN A 123 3.41 -23.97 -4.53
N LYS A 124 4.07 -22.81 -4.63
CA LYS A 124 3.66 -21.74 -5.55
C LYS A 124 2.23 -21.31 -5.30
N GLU A 125 1.90 -21.06 -4.06
CA GLU A 125 0.57 -20.58 -3.70
C GLU A 125 0.48 -19.08 -3.89
N ARG A 126 -0.74 -18.60 -4.16
CA ARG A 126 -0.96 -17.16 -4.31
C ARG A 126 -0.82 -16.46 -2.97
N LEU A 127 -0.14 -15.32 -2.96
CA LEU A 127 -0.01 -14.53 -1.74
C LEU A 127 -1.36 -14.12 -1.19
N SER A 128 -2.35 -13.92 -2.06
CA SER A 128 -3.70 -13.54 -1.65
C SER A 128 -4.38 -14.58 -0.76
N LYS A 129 -3.87 -15.80 -0.73
CA LYS A 129 -4.39 -16.83 0.18
C LYS A 129 -4.06 -16.52 1.64
N TYR A 130 -2.96 -15.82 1.87
CA TYR A 130 -2.45 -15.54 3.22
C TYR A 130 -2.58 -14.09 3.65
N VAL A 131 -2.69 -13.17 2.69
CA VAL A 131 -2.78 -11.75 2.96
C VAL A 131 -4.18 -11.27 2.60
N THR A 132 -4.86 -10.70 3.58
CA THR A 132 -6.23 -10.24 3.37
C THR A 132 -6.26 -8.88 2.70
N CYS A 133 -7.18 -8.73 1.77
CA CYS A 133 -7.47 -7.42 1.16
C CYS A 133 -8.92 -7.10 1.51
N PHE A 134 -9.11 -6.20 2.44
CA PHE A 134 -10.44 -5.88 2.97
C PHE A 134 -11.18 -4.94 2.04
N ASP A 135 -12.49 -5.08 1.99
CA ASP A 135 -13.31 -4.08 1.34
C ASP A 135 -13.63 -2.98 2.33
N SER A 136 -13.65 -1.74 1.83
CA SER A 136 -14.11 -0.64 2.63
C SER A 136 -15.61 -0.80 2.86
N SER A 137 -16.04 -0.70 4.11
CA SER A 137 -17.47 -0.76 4.40
C SER A 137 -18.15 0.59 4.25
N TYR A 138 -17.39 1.61 3.98
CA TYR A 138 -17.96 2.94 3.78
C TYR A 138 -18.44 3.11 2.36
N SER A 139 -19.54 3.72 2.24
CA SER A 139 -20.12 3.97 0.92
C SER A 139 -20.43 5.44 0.74
#